data_48bd97dd9469a93a3f16b899e4baf30d
#
_entry.id   48bd97dd9469a93a3f16b899e4baf30d
#
_cell.length_a   1.000
_cell.length_b   1.000
_cell.length_c   1.000
_cell.angle_alpha   90.00
_cell.angle_beta   90.00
_cell.angle_gamma   90.00
#
_symmetry.space_group_name_H-M   'P 1'
#
loop_
_entity.id
_entity.type
_entity.pdbx_description
1 polymer ?
#
loop_
_entity_poly.entity_id
_entity_poly.type
_entity_poly.pdbx_seq_one_letter_code
_entity_poly.pdbx_strand_id
1 'polypeptide(L)'
;MESEKSARSVPEVKGPEGRLVPATDPRESHPREPSLAETERRRWNKTSWAVFIAALFVVMIVPYWGGRVLALNETESVISLVRPIDPHGMALISWTVTVVLATSLAMALMEARKVYWRVLFLVAFALEQLICGVGLLRLNFWNSTYVVYGDAASPINASNIGVIGAAVGVAVFAVLYVGLLVCIRKDSPLNILTRSWSALTLFFVIEIIALLVVEFSGLSTLV
;
A
#
# COMPACT_ATOMS: atom_id res chain seq x y z
N MET A 1 55.95 -21.08 -31.94
CA MET A 1 55.64 -19.71 -31.52
C MET A 1 55.18 -19.80 -30.08
N GLU A 2 56.17 -19.67 -29.18
CA GLU A 2 56.02 -19.85 -27.73
C GLU A 2 55.39 -18.57 -27.16
N SER A 3 54.34 -18.73 -26.37
CA SER A 3 53.78 -17.66 -25.58
C SER A 3 54.17 -17.86 -24.13
N GLU A 4 55.12 -17.02 -23.71
CA GLU A 4 55.74 -16.91 -22.41
C GLU A 4 54.69 -16.55 -21.32
N LYS A 5 54.45 -17.47 -20.40
CA LYS A 5 53.71 -17.24 -19.17
C LYS A 5 54.64 -16.46 -18.20
N SER A 6 54.47 -15.14 -18.12
CA SER A 6 55.07 -14.31 -17.09
C SER A 6 54.45 -14.64 -15.73
N ALA A 7 55.15 -15.47 -14.98
CA ALA A 7 54.90 -15.70 -13.56
C ALA A 7 55.27 -14.46 -12.75
N ARG A 8 54.25 -13.72 -12.29
CA ARG A 8 54.43 -12.58 -11.38
C ARG A 8 54.84 -13.12 -10.00
N SER A 9 56.13 -13.04 -9.67
CA SER A 9 56.68 -13.40 -8.37
C SER A 9 56.14 -12.45 -7.30
N VAL A 10 55.43 -12.99 -6.32
CA VAL A 10 55.01 -12.28 -5.09
C VAL A 10 56.22 -12.03 -4.24
N PRO A 11 56.47 -10.82 -3.73
CA PRO A 11 57.61 -10.56 -2.89
C PRO A 11 57.48 -11.27 -1.54
N GLU A 12 58.42 -12.14 -1.24
CA GLU A 12 58.54 -12.88 0.02
C GLU A 12 59.08 -11.94 1.11
N VAL A 13 58.24 -11.55 2.07
CA VAL A 13 58.66 -10.73 3.22
C VAL A 13 59.11 -11.66 4.34
N LYS A 14 60.45 -11.75 4.57
CA LYS A 14 61.04 -12.45 5.70
C LYS A 14 60.85 -11.66 6.99
N GLY A 15 60.06 -12.18 7.92
CA GLY A 15 59.97 -11.65 9.29
C GLY A 15 61.24 -12.02 10.14
N PRO A 16 61.48 -11.36 11.28
CA PRO A 16 62.74 -11.45 12.08
C PRO A 16 62.96 -12.81 12.76
N GLU A 17 62.03 -13.78 12.69
CA GLU A 17 62.17 -15.10 13.35
C GLU A 17 62.09 -16.31 12.40
N GLY A 18 62.27 -16.14 11.09
CA GLY A 18 62.39 -17.25 10.16
C GLY A 18 61.15 -18.18 10.04
N ARG A 19 60.06 -17.85 10.64
CA ARG A 19 58.81 -18.59 10.56
C ARG A 19 57.97 -18.05 9.38
N LEU A 20 57.69 -18.89 8.40
CA LEU A 20 56.81 -18.56 7.30
C LEU A 20 55.40 -18.29 7.87
N VAL A 21 55.05 -17.01 7.98
CA VAL A 21 53.64 -16.61 8.28
C VAL A 21 52.93 -16.58 6.93
N PRO A 22 51.80 -17.35 6.77
CA PRO A 22 51.02 -17.26 5.56
C PRO A 22 50.61 -15.79 5.37
N ALA A 23 50.87 -15.25 4.18
CA ALA A 23 50.45 -13.89 3.83
C ALA A 23 48.94 -13.84 3.96
N THR A 24 48.44 -13.24 5.03
CA THR A 24 47.02 -12.95 5.21
C THR A 24 46.60 -12.01 4.09
N ASP A 25 45.66 -12.46 3.26
CA ASP A 25 45.17 -11.67 2.13
C ASP A 25 44.66 -10.32 2.67
N PRO A 26 45.24 -9.18 2.23
CA PRO A 26 44.81 -7.84 2.71
C PRO A 26 43.33 -7.56 2.47
N ARG A 27 42.65 -8.40 1.70
CA ARG A 27 41.21 -8.31 1.43
C ARG A 27 40.31 -8.90 2.55
N GLU A 28 40.89 -9.69 3.50
CA GLU A 28 40.09 -10.30 4.59
C GLU A 28 39.97 -9.40 5.84
N SER A 29 40.71 -8.32 5.95
CA SER A 29 40.74 -7.47 7.16
C SER A 29 39.78 -6.27 7.14
N HIS A 30 39.03 -6.04 6.03
CA HIS A 30 37.97 -5.06 6.09
C HIS A 30 36.74 -5.68 6.74
N PRO A 31 36.30 -5.16 7.89
CA PRO A 31 35.01 -5.58 8.44
C PRO A 31 33.97 -5.37 7.33
N ARG A 32 33.30 -6.46 6.91
CA ARG A 32 32.23 -6.38 5.92
C ARG A 32 31.23 -5.35 6.44
N GLU A 33 31.16 -4.20 5.78
CA GLU A 33 30.09 -3.25 6.07
C GLU A 33 28.77 -4.00 5.91
N PRO A 34 27.93 -4.01 6.96
CA PRO A 34 26.66 -4.74 6.89
C PRO A 34 25.86 -4.21 5.71
N SER A 35 25.37 -5.11 4.86
CA SER A 35 24.56 -4.73 3.71
C SER A 35 23.36 -3.89 4.18
N LEU A 36 22.89 -2.96 3.35
CA LEU A 36 21.73 -2.11 3.67
C LEU A 36 20.53 -2.96 4.14
N ALA A 37 20.34 -4.15 3.54
CA ALA A 37 19.32 -5.12 3.92
C ALA A 37 19.54 -5.68 5.35
N GLU A 38 20.79 -5.88 5.74
CA GLU A 38 21.16 -6.40 7.07
C GLU A 38 21.03 -5.32 8.15
N THR A 39 21.33 -4.07 7.80
CA THR A 39 21.13 -2.89 8.65
C THR A 39 19.63 -2.59 8.83
N GLU A 40 18.82 -2.76 7.80
CA GLU A 40 17.37 -2.63 7.88
C GLU A 40 16.74 -3.75 8.70
N ARG A 41 17.18 -5.00 8.51
CA ARG A 41 16.70 -6.16 9.28
C ARG A 41 16.99 -6.03 10.78
N ARG A 42 18.13 -5.43 11.16
CA ARG A 42 18.53 -5.20 12.56
C ARG A 42 17.74 -4.07 13.24
N ARG A 43 17.21 -3.11 12.45
CA ARG A 43 16.40 -1.98 12.94
C ARG A 43 14.93 -2.33 13.18
N TRP A 44 14.45 -3.44 12.66
CA TRP A 44 13.07 -3.88 12.86
C TRP A 44 12.93 -4.51 14.25
N ASN A 45 12.62 -3.68 15.22
CA ASN A 45 12.32 -4.13 16.57
C ASN A 45 11.05 -5.00 16.53
N LYS A 46 11.16 -6.27 16.94
CA LYS A 46 10.04 -7.22 16.97
C LYS A 46 8.82 -6.65 17.70
N THR A 47 9.05 -5.86 18.76
CA THR A 47 8.01 -5.18 19.54
C THR A 47 7.25 -4.14 18.69
N SER A 48 7.94 -3.34 17.86
CA SER A 48 7.31 -2.34 16.98
C SER A 48 6.40 -3.01 15.95
N TRP A 49 6.78 -4.18 15.44
CA TRP A 49 5.95 -4.98 14.54
C TRP A 49 4.74 -5.57 15.23
N ALA A 50 4.90 -6.12 16.40
CA ALA A 50 3.78 -6.67 17.18
C ALA A 50 2.75 -5.58 17.50
N VAL A 51 3.21 -4.38 17.89
CA VAL A 51 2.34 -3.22 18.16
C VAL A 51 1.62 -2.78 16.88
N PHE A 52 2.33 -2.71 15.72
CA PHE A 52 1.70 -2.34 14.45
C PHE A 52 0.64 -3.35 14.01
N ILE A 53 0.93 -4.65 14.12
CA ILE A 53 -0.03 -5.71 13.79
C ILE A 53 -1.23 -5.67 14.75
N ALA A 54 -1.02 -5.47 16.05
CA ALA A 54 -2.10 -5.32 17.02
C ALA A 54 -2.97 -4.09 16.69
N ALA A 55 -2.34 -2.94 16.38
CA ALA A 55 -3.04 -1.74 15.95
C ALA A 55 -3.86 -1.97 14.66
N LEU A 56 -3.30 -2.71 13.70
CA LEU A 56 -3.98 -3.07 12.46
C LEU A 56 -5.26 -3.88 12.74
N PHE A 57 -5.21 -4.87 13.62
CA PHE A 57 -6.39 -5.65 14.00
C PHE A 57 -7.45 -4.79 14.69
N VAL A 58 -7.04 -3.90 15.59
CA VAL A 58 -7.96 -2.97 16.26
C VAL A 58 -8.63 -2.06 15.24
N VAL A 59 -7.84 -1.46 14.34
CA VAL A 59 -8.34 -0.54 13.31
C VAL A 59 -9.23 -1.25 12.28
N MET A 60 -9.01 -2.53 12.03
CA MET A 60 -9.86 -3.33 11.12
C MET A 60 -11.23 -3.61 11.73
N ILE A 61 -11.31 -3.88 13.02
CA ILE A 61 -12.55 -4.38 13.66
C ILE A 61 -13.35 -3.24 14.28
N VAL A 62 -12.70 -2.39 15.09
CA VAL A 62 -13.40 -1.42 15.94
C VAL A 62 -14.14 -0.35 15.13
N PRO A 63 -13.54 0.31 14.11
CA PRO A 63 -14.25 1.32 13.33
C PRO A 63 -15.39 0.74 12.50
N TYR A 64 -15.21 -0.46 11.93
CA TYR A 64 -16.29 -1.15 11.20
C TYR A 64 -17.49 -1.44 12.11
N TRP A 65 -17.23 -2.00 13.30
CA TRP A 65 -18.28 -2.25 14.29
C TRP A 65 -18.91 -0.96 14.80
N GLY A 66 -18.11 0.05 15.08
CA GLY A 66 -18.57 1.38 15.45
C GLY A 66 -19.48 1.99 14.39
N GLY A 67 -19.08 1.93 13.12
CA GLY A 67 -19.90 2.39 11.99
C GLY A 67 -21.25 1.66 11.89
N ARG A 68 -21.25 0.35 12.12
CA ARG A 68 -22.51 -0.43 12.16
C ARG A 68 -23.40 -0.06 13.34
N VAL A 69 -22.82 0.16 14.49
CA VAL A 69 -23.59 0.60 15.69
C VAL A 69 -24.20 1.97 15.42
N LEU A 70 -23.44 2.90 14.82
CA LEU A 70 -23.97 4.21 14.41
C LEU A 70 -25.10 4.06 13.39
N ALA A 71 -24.94 3.21 12.38
CA ALA A 71 -25.95 2.95 11.37
C ALA A 71 -27.28 2.44 11.94
N LEU A 72 -27.22 1.59 12.96
CA LEU A 72 -28.39 0.89 13.48
C LEU A 72 -29.03 1.60 14.69
N ASN A 73 -28.23 2.27 15.52
CA ASN A 73 -28.70 2.88 16.77
C ASN A 73 -28.87 4.40 16.67
N GLU A 74 -28.08 5.06 15.80
CA GLU A 74 -28.02 6.51 15.64
C GLU A 74 -28.33 6.90 14.18
N THR A 75 -29.26 6.22 13.56
CA THR A 75 -29.62 6.38 12.15
C THR A 75 -29.95 7.82 11.78
N GLU A 76 -30.71 8.53 12.62
CA GLU A 76 -31.09 9.94 12.40
C GLU A 76 -29.87 10.86 12.39
N SER A 77 -28.88 10.61 13.26
CA SER A 77 -27.63 11.36 13.30
C SER A 77 -26.84 11.15 12.02
N VAL A 78 -26.76 9.92 11.52
CA VAL A 78 -26.09 9.59 10.24
C VAL A 78 -26.82 10.27 9.08
N ILE A 79 -28.15 10.18 9.03
CA ILE A 79 -28.97 10.83 7.99
C ILE A 79 -28.73 12.34 7.98
N SER A 80 -28.74 13.00 9.16
CA SER A 80 -28.51 14.44 9.25
C SER A 80 -27.14 14.87 8.74
N LEU A 81 -26.12 14.04 8.95
CA LEU A 81 -24.75 14.27 8.48
C LEU A 81 -24.61 14.11 6.97
N VAL A 82 -25.29 13.10 6.41
CA VAL A 82 -25.12 12.71 5.00
C VAL A 82 -26.07 13.48 4.08
N ARG A 83 -27.26 13.84 4.56
CA ARG A 83 -28.29 14.56 3.79
C ARG A 83 -27.84 15.80 3.02
N PRO A 84 -26.94 16.66 3.53
CA PRO A 84 -26.47 17.82 2.78
C PRO A 84 -25.48 17.49 1.69
N ILE A 85 -25.02 16.24 1.59
CA ILE A 85 -23.98 15.82 0.64
C ILE A 85 -24.66 15.12 -0.53
N ASP A 86 -24.35 15.58 -1.74
CA ASP A 86 -24.78 14.94 -2.98
C ASP A 86 -24.19 13.51 -3.10
N PRO A 87 -24.92 12.55 -3.69
CA PRO A 87 -24.40 11.19 -3.92
C PRO A 87 -23.06 11.13 -4.62
N HIS A 88 -22.83 11.97 -5.66
CA HIS A 88 -21.51 12.06 -6.32
C HIS A 88 -20.41 12.51 -5.35
N GLY A 89 -20.70 13.51 -4.50
CA GLY A 89 -19.78 13.95 -3.45
C GLY A 89 -19.44 12.85 -2.47
N MET A 90 -20.42 12.02 -2.07
CA MET A 90 -20.19 10.87 -1.19
C MET A 90 -19.34 9.79 -1.85
N ALA A 91 -19.57 9.48 -3.13
CA ALA A 91 -18.75 8.55 -3.88
C ALA A 91 -17.30 9.05 -4.00
N LEU A 92 -17.11 10.34 -4.29
CA LEU A 92 -15.79 10.97 -4.37
C LEU A 92 -15.03 10.93 -3.03
N ILE A 93 -15.71 11.23 -1.91
CA ILE A 93 -15.12 11.20 -0.57
C ILE A 93 -14.61 9.80 -0.24
N SER A 94 -15.47 8.78 -0.41
CA SER A 94 -15.10 7.41 -0.09
C SER A 94 -14.02 6.85 -1.03
N TRP A 95 -14.11 7.14 -2.33
CA TRP A 95 -13.05 6.84 -3.29
C TRP A 95 -11.71 7.46 -2.87
N THR A 96 -11.72 8.73 -2.46
CA THR A 96 -10.51 9.42 -2.01
C THR A 96 -9.89 8.75 -0.79
N VAL A 97 -10.70 8.34 0.19
CA VAL A 97 -10.21 7.61 1.38
C VAL A 97 -9.53 6.31 0.99
N THR A 98 -10.13 5.52 0.08
CA THR A 98 -9.56 4.27 -0.42
C THR A 98 -8.24 4.50 -1.18
N VAL A 99 -8.16 5.52 -2.02
CA VAL A 99 -6.92 5.87 -2.74
C VAL A 99 -5.83 6.33 -1.79
N VAL A 100 -6.17 7.14 -0.77
CA VAL A 100 -5.21 7.55 0.28
C VAL A 100 -4.74 6.34 1.07
N LEU A 101 -5.64 5.40 1.39
CA LEU A 101 -5.29 4.14 2.04
C LEU A 101 -4.28 3.34 1.20
N ALA A 102 -4.55 3.11 -0.08
CA ALA A 102 -3.67 2.36 -0.96
C ALA A 102 -2.30 3.06 -1.14
N THR A 103 -2.32 4.37 -1.36
CA THR A 103 -1.09 5.17 -1.52
C THR A 103 -0.25 5.19 -0.24
N SER A 104 -0.89 5.37 0.93
CA SER A 104 -0.19 5.38 2.21
C SER A 104 0.41 4.01 2.55
N LEU A 105 -0.26 2.92 2.17
CA LEU A 105 0.28 1.56 2.28
C LEU A 105 1.53 1.39 1.40
N ALA A 106 1.45 1.77 0.13
CA ALA A 106 2.57 1.71 -0.78
C ALA A 106 3.78 2.51 -0.26
N MET A 107 3.54 3.74 0.21
CA MET A 107 4.58 4.59 0.77
C MET A 107 5.13 4.05 2.10
N ALA A 108 4.29 3.44 2.95
CA ALA A 108 4.75 2.81 4.19
C ALA A 108 5.67 1.60 3.92
N LEU A 109 5.47 0.89 2.81
CA LEU A 109 6.34 -0.21 2.37
C LEU A 109 7.64 0.30 1.73
N MET A 110 7.56 1.35 0.91
CA MET A 110 8.73 1.92 0.22
C MET A 110 9.62 2.73 1.17
N GLU A 111 9.03 3.52 2.05
CA GLU A 111 9.73 4.41 2.98
C GLU A 111 9.54 3.96 4.44
N ALA A 112 9.96 2.74 4.76
CA ALA A 112 9.76 2.13 6.08
C ALA A 112 10.31 2.95 7.27
N ARG A 113 11.20 3.92 7.01
CA ARG A 113 11.77 4.82 8.02
C ARG A 113 10.82 5.94 8.47
N LYS A 114 9.84 6.30 7.65
CA LYS A 114 8.95 7.44 7.91
C LYS A 114 7.68 6.95 8.58
N VAL A 115 7.61 7.11 9.90
CA VAL A 115 6.48 6.66 10.73
C VAL A 115 5.16 7.28 10.30
N TYR A 116 5.17 8.51 9.75
CA TYR A 116 3.95 9.19 9.36
C TYR A 116 3.15 8.46 8.28
N TRP A 117 3.81 7.72 7.34
CA TRP A 117 3.10 6.92 6.36
C TRP A 117 2.30 5.77 6.99
N ARG A 118 2.85 5.15 8.05
CA ARG A 118 2.15 4.11 8.80
C ARG A 118 0.98 4.67 9.58
N VAL A 119 1.14 5.85 10.17
CA VAL A 119 0.04 6.54 10.89
C VAL A 119 -1.04 6.93 9.90
N LEU A 120 -0.68 7.54 8.76
CA LEU A 120 -1.64 7.90 7.70
C LEU A 120 -2.40 6.67 7.20
N PHE A 121 -1.69 5.56 6.98
CA PHE A 121 -2.31 4.28 6.60
C PHE A 121 -3.31 3.81 7.64
N LEU A 122 -2.96 3.80 8.92
CA LEU A 122 -3.88 3.36 9.98
C LEU A 122 -5.11 4.29 10.09
N VAL A 123 -4.93 5.59 9.96
CA VAL A 123 -6.03 6.55 9.98
C VAL A 123 -6.94 6.38 8.77
N ALA A 124 -6.38 6.30 7.56
CA ALA A 124 -7.14 6.07 6.34
C ALA A 124 -7.90 4.74 6.40
N PHE A 125 -7.25 3.69 6.94
CA PHE A 125 -7.88 2.38 7.11
C PHE A 125 -9.02 2.42 8.14
N ALA A 126 -8.87 3.17 9.25
CA ALA A 126 -9.95 3.37 10.20
C ALA A 126 -11.15 4.07 9.58
N LEU A 127 -10.91 5.13 8.79
CA LEU A 127 -11.97 5.84 8.06
C LEU A 127 -12.66 4.94 7.05
N GLU A 128 -11.90 4.16 6.28
CA GLU A 128 -12.44 3.19 5.33
C GLU A 128 -13.36 2.18 6.03
N GLN A 129 -12.89 1.59 7.15
CA GLN A 129 -13.69 0.64 7.92
C GLN A 129 -14.95 1.29 8.51
N LEU A 130 -14.85 2.54 8.96
CA LEU A 130 -16.01 3.29 9.47
C LEU A 130 -17.03 3.52 8.34
N ILE A 131 -16.60 3.97 7.17
CA ILE A 131 -17.44 4.16 5.98
C ILE A 131 -18.13 2.85 5.60
N CYS A 132 -17.37 1.76 5.50
CA CYS A 132 -17.92 0.43 5.21
C CYS A 132 -18.92 -0.04 6.27
N GLY A 133 -18.68 0.29 7.54
CA GLY A 133 -19.58 -0.02 8.65
C GLY A 133 -20.90 0.76 8.56
N VAL A 134 -20.84 2.07 8.35
CA VAL A 134 -22.01 2.94 8.15
C VAL A 134 -22.76 2.55 6.88
N GLY A 135 -22.04 2.28 5.80
CA GLY A 135 -22.59 1.81 4.54
C GLY A 135 -23.16 0.40 4.56
N LEU A 136 -23.05 -0.32 5.69
CA LEU A 136 -23.47 -1.72 5.82
C LEU A 136 -22.93 -2.59 4.69
N LEU A 137 -21.69 -2.33 4.26
CA LEU A 137 -21.09 -2.93 3.07
C LEU A 137 -21.06 -4.45 3.17
N ARG A 138 -21.85 -5.10 2.35
CA ARG A 138 -22.00 -6.55 2.16
C ARG A 138 -22.37 -6.83 0.72
N LEU A 139 -22.43 -8.09 0.32
CA LEU A 139 -22.87 -8.48 -1.03
C LEU A 139 -24.26 -7.95 -1.42
N ASN A 140 -25.13 -7.70 -0.44
CA ASN A 140 -26.48 -7.17 -0.66
C ASN A 140 -26.69 -5.85 0.12
N PHE A 141 -25.72 -4.94 0.05
CA PHE A 141 -25.76 -3.69 0.82
C PHE A 141 -26.92 -2.78 0.41
N TRP A 142 -27.35 -2.78 -0.85
CA TRP A 142 -28.46 -1.98 -1.37
C TRP A 142 -29.74 -2.17 -0.55
N ASN A 143 -30.14 -3.41 -0.34
CA ASN A 143 -31.29 -3.72 0.48
C ASN A 143 -31.09 -3.31 1.94
N SER A 144 -29.90 -3.56 2.48
CA SER A 144 -29.62 -3.25 3.89
C SER A 144 -29.67 -1.76 4.16
N THR A 145 -29.08 -0.94 3.27
CA THR A 145 -29.10 0.52 3.39
C THR A 145 -30.50 1.09 3.19
N TYR A 146 -31.25 0.56 2.22
CA TYR A 146 -32.62 1.00 1.99
C TYR A 146 -33.54 0.72 3.19
N VAL A 147 -33.41 -0.45 3.80
CA VAL A 147 -34.18 -0.81 5.01
C VAL A 147 -33.83 0.09 6.20
N VAL A 148 -32.56 0.48 6.36
CA VAL A 148 -32.10 1.27 7.51
C VAL A 148 -32.30 2.76 7.29
N TYR A 149 -32.02 3.29 6.11
CA TYR A 149 -31.95 4.74 5.82
C TYR A 149 -33.11 5.26 4.97
N GLY A 150 -33.93 4.37 4.39
CA GLY A 150 -35.06 4.75 3.52
C GLY A 150 -34.59 5.66 2.37
N ASP A 151 -35.25 6.82 2.23
CA ASP A 151 -34.97 7.79 1.16
C ASP A 151 -33.55 8.42 1.25
N ALA A 152 -32.89 8.33 2.40
CA ALA A 152 -31.50 8.77 2.58
C ALA A 152 -30.47 7.69 2.22
N ALA A 153 -30.88 6.55 1.67
CA ALA A 153 -29.97 5.45 1.30
C ALA A 153 -29.05 5.82 0.11
N SER A 154 -29.52 6.70 -0.81
CA SER A 154 -28.78 7.01 -2.04
C SER A 154 -27.35 7.52 -1.80
N PRO A 155 -27.07 8.57 -0.99
CA PRO A 155 -25.70 9.01 -0.75
C PRO A 155 -24.85 7.95 -0.03
N ILE A 156 -25.45 7.10 0.81
CA ILE A 156 -24.75 6.03 1.52
C ILE A 156 -24.37 4.91 0.55
N ASN A 157 -25.24 4.56 -0.35
CA ASN A 157 -24.96 3.60 -1.41
C ASN A 157 -23.91 4.13 -2.38
N ALA A 158 -23.97 5.41 -2.74
CA ALA A 158 -22.96 6.07 -3.55
C ALA A 158 -21.56 5.99 -2.88
N SER A 159 -21.50 6.16 -1.55
CA SER A 159 -20.27 5.95 -0.77
C SER A 159 -19.74 4.51 -0.92
N ASN A 160 -20.59 3.50 -0.82
CA ASN A 160 -20.19 2.10 -1.06
C ASN A 160 -19.66 1.87 -2.48
N ILE A 161 -20.28 2.49 -3.48
CA ILE A 161 -19.82 2.42 -4.87
C ILE A 161 -18.45 3.08 -5.03
N GLY A 162 -18.21 4.21 -4.37
CA GLY A 162 -16.91 4.87 -4.37
C GLY A 162 -15.80 3.97 -3.83
N VAL A 163 -16.04 3.29 -2.69
CA VAL A 163 -15.12 2.27 -2.14
C VAL A 163 -14.88 1.14 -3.12
N ILE A 164 -15.96 0.56 -3.66
CA ILE A 164 -15.86 -0.57 -4.60
C ILE A 164 -15.12 -0.16 -5.88
N GLY A 165 -15.42 1.02 -6.41
CA GLY A 165 -14.77 1.55 -7.61
C GLY A 165 -13.26 1.71 -7.42
N ALA A 166 -12.84 2.32 -6.31
CA ALA A 166 -11.42 2.44 -5.97
C ALA A 166 -10.77 1.06 -5.75
N ALA A 167 -11.43 0.14 -5.03
CA ALA A 167 -10.92 -1.21 -4.83
C ALA A 167 -10.72 -1.97 -6.16
N VAL A 168 -11.63 -1.79 -7.11
CA VAL A 168 -11.48 -2.33 -8.48
C VAL A 168 -10.30 -1.67 -9.19
N GLY A 169 -10.13 -0.35 -9.09
CA GLY A 169 -8.96 0.36 -9.62
C GLY A 169 -7.65 -0.20 -9.09
N VAL A 170 -7.54 -0.37 -7.76
CA VAL A 170 -6.38 -1.01 -7.11
C VAL A 170 -6.14 -2.43 -7.65
N ALA A 171 -7.19 -3.24 -7.79
CA ALA A 171 -7.08 -4.60 -8.31
C ALA A 171 -6.60 -4.63 -9.76
N VAL A 172 -7.14 -3.78 -10.62
CA VAL A 172 -6.73 -3.63 -12.02
C VAL A 172 -5.26 -3.19 -12.09
N PHE A 173 -4.87 -2.19 -11.29
CA PHE A 173 -3.47 -1.77 -11.19
C PHE A 173 -2.57 -2.94 -10.79
N ALA A 174 -2.94 -3.70 -9.75
CA ALA A 174 -2.13 -4.81 -9.27
C ALA A 174 -1.91 -5.87 -10.36
N VAL A 175 -2.97 -6.25 -11.09
CA VAL A 175 -2.88 -7.21 -12.20
C VAL A 175 -2.00 -6.68 -13.33
N LEU A 176 -2.20 -5.44 -13.75
CA LEU A 176 -1.41 -4.82 -14.83
C LEU A 176 0.05 -4.68 -14.42
N TYR A 177 0.32 -4.22 -13.19
CA TYR A 177 1.68 -4.02 -12.71
C TYR A 177 2.45 -5.35 -12.57
N VAL A 178 1.82 -6.39 -12.04
CA VAL A 178 2.41 -7.73 -12.02
C VAL A 178 2.66 -8.25 -13.45
N GLY A 179 1.71 -8.04 -14.36
CA GLY A 179 1.89 -8.37 -15.78
C GLY A 179 3.10 -7.65 -16.40
N LEU A 180 3.26 -6.35 -16.14
CA LEU A 180 4.42 -5.59 -16.60
C LEU A 180 5.74 -6.14 -16.03
N LEU A 181 5.77 -6.46 -14.74
CA LEU A 181 6.96 -7.03 -14.10
C LEU A 181 7.37 -8.38 -14.69
N VAL A 182 6.41 -9.20 -15.11
CA VAL A 182 6.66 -10.53 -15.70
C VAL A 182 7.05 -10.43 -17.17
N CYS A 183 6.37 -9.56 -17.95
CA CYS A 183 6.53 -9.47 -19.40
C CYS A 183 7.72 -8.61 -19.84
N ILE A 184 8.10 -7.59 -19.04
CA ILE A 184 9.15 -6.65 -19.42
C ILE A 184 10.52 -7.18 -19.00
N ARG A 185 11.40 -7.42 -19.99
CA ARG A 185 12.81 -7.76 -19.74
C ARG A 185 13.56 -6.57 -19.16
N LYS A 186 14.53 -6.83 -18.26
CA LYS A 186 15.34 -5.79 -17.60
C LYS A 186 16.08 -4.88 -18.57
N ASP A 187 16.43 -5.38 -19.76
CA ASP A 187 17.18 -4.66 -20.79
C ASP A 187 16.25 -3.90 -21.78
N SER A 188 14.94 -3.98 -21.60
CA SER A 188 13.97 -3.30 -22.46
C SER A 188 13.86 -1.81 -22.11
N PRO A 189 13.70 -0.90 -23.09
CA PRO A 189 13.39 0.50 -22.82
C PRO A 189 12.09 0.69 -22.02
N LEU A 190 11.16 -0.26 -22.10
CA LEU A 190 9.92 -0.27 -21.32
C LEU A 190 10.13 -0.55 -19.83
N ASN A 191 11.34 -0.95 -19.42
CA ASN A 191 11.66 -1.17 -18.00
C ASN A 191 11.49 0.11 -17.13
N ILE A 192 11.39 1.28 -17.76
CA ILE A 192 11.06 2.53 -17.07
C ILE A 192 9.70 2.48 -16.39
N LEU A 193 8.74 1.69 -16.92
CA LEU A 193 7.40 1.52 -16.35
C LEU A 193 7.40 0.73 -15.03
N THR A 194 8.45 -0.04 -14.76
CA THR A 194 8.60 -0.81 -13.51
C THR A 194 9.24 0.01 -12.39
N ARG A 195 9.67 1.25 -12.68
CA ARG A 195 10.23 2.14 -11.65
C ARG A 195 9.13 2.68 -10.75
N SER A 196 9.45 2.92 -9.49
CA SER A 196 8.50 3.35 -8.46
C SER A 196 7.65 4.58 -8.85
N TRP A 197 8.24 5.60 -9.46
CA TRP A 197 7.51 6.79 -9.90
C TRP A 197 6.55 6.51 -11.05
N SER A 198 6.97 5.72 -12.02
CA SER A 198 6.12 5.33 -13.15
C SER A 198 4.97 4.43 -12.69
N ALA A 199 5.24 3.52 -11.75
CA ALA A 199 4.21 2.69 -11.15
C ALA A 199 3.17 3.54 -10.40
N LEU A 200 3.61 4.55 -9.64
CA LEU A 200 2.71 5.47 -8.93
C LEU A 200 1.88 6.30 -9.91
N THR A 201 2.49 6.79 -11.01
CA THR A 201 1.75 7.51 -12.06
C THR A 201 0.71 6.60 -12.71
N LEU A 202 1.08 5.37 -13.07
CA LEU A 202 0.16 4.38 -13.64
C LEU A 202 -1.01 4.08 -12.68
N PHE A 203 -0.72 3.94 -11.39
CA PHE A 203 -1.72 3.77 -10.35
C PHE A 203 -2.75 4.90 -10.36
N PHE A 204 -2.30 6.16 -10.30
CA PHE A 204 -3.23 7.30 -10.31
C PHE A 204 -4.01 7.43 -11.61
N VAL A 205 -3.42 7.11 -12.76
CA VAL A 205 -4.15 7.10 -14.04
C VAL A 205 -5.29 6.08 -14.01
N ILE A 206 -5.04 4.88 -13.52
CA ILE A 206 -6.06 3.84 -13.40
C ILE A 206 -7.16 4.26 -12.40
N GLU A 207 -6.77 4.82 -11.27
CA GLU A 207 -7.73 5.29 -10.26
C GLU A 207 -8.61 6.45 -10.76
N ILE A 208 -8.05 7.37 -11.56
CA ILE A 208 -8.84 8.42 -12.20
C ILE A 208 -9.84 7.81 -13.20
N ILE A 209 -9.42 6.82 -13.98
CA ILE A 209 -10.33 6.12 -14.89
C ILE A 209 -11.45 5.42 -14.11
N ALA A 210 -11.11 4.74 -13.00
CA ALA A 210 -12.10 4.09 -12.13
C ALA A 210 -13.08 5.11 -11.54
N LEU A 211 -12.61 6.27 -11.08
CA LEU A 211 -13.46 7.36 -10.63
C LEU A 211 -14.39 7.87 -11.72
N LEU A 212 -13.87 8.12 -12.93
CA LEU A 212 -14.69 8.58 -14.06
C LEU A 212 -15.79 7.56 -14.40
N VAL A 213 -15.48 6.26 -14.32
CA VAL A 213 -16.49 5.22 -14.51
C VAL A 213 -17.55 5.29 -13.41
N VAL A 214 -17.18 5.45 -12.14
CA VAL A 214 -18.15 5.58 -11.03
C VAL A 214 -19.05 6.81 -11.20
N GLU A 215 -18.47 7.96 -11.55
CA GLU A 215 -19.18 9.22 -11.65
C GLU A 215 -20.08 9.32 -12.90
N PHE A 216 -19.61 8.84 -14.05
CA PHE A 216 -20.32 9.03 -15.34
C PHE A 216 -21.11 7.81 -15.80
N SER A 217 -20.96 6.62 -15.18
CA SER A 217 -21.75 5.44 -15.57
C SER A 217 -23.20 5.47 -15.08
N GLY A 218 -23.58 6.49 -14.30
CA GLY A 218 -24.90 6.55 -13.67
C GLY A 218 -25.06 5.58 -12.49
N LEU A 219 -24.03 4.84 -12.11
CA LEU A 219 -24.09 3.92 -10.96
C LEU A 219 -24.40 4.64 -9.65
N SER A 220 -23.90 5.87 -9.47
CA SER A 220 -24.17 6.71 -8.30
C SER A 220 -25.61 7.20 -8.22
N THR A 221 -26.34 7.23 -9.34
CA THR A 221 -27.73 7.71 -9.43
C THR A 221 -28.76 6.58 -9.50
N LEU A 222 -28.32 5.37 -9.84
CA LEU A 222 -29.18 4.17 -9.88
C LEU A 222 -29.42 3.57 -8.48
N VAL A 223 -28.83 4.14 -7.48
CA VAL A 223 -28.73 3.67 -6.11
C VAL A 223 -29.33 4.68 -5.18
#